data_54347468d94b249a2177d176228b9163
#
_entry.id   54347468d94b249a2177d176228b9163
#
_cell.length_a   1.000
_cell.length_b   1.000
_cell.length_c   1.000
_cell.angle_alpha   90.00
_cell.angle_beta   90.00
_cell.angle_gamma   90.00
#
_symmetry.space_group_name_H-M   'P 1'
#
loop_
_entity.id
_entity.type
_entity.pdbx_description
1 polymer ?
#
loop_
_entity_poly.entity_id
_entity_poly.type
_entity_poly.pdbx_seq_one_letter_code
_entity_poly.pdbx_strand_id
1 'polypeptide(L)'
;MLLLSVHLVDINYWLDIYKNCSPKDSVNYAVLDQANLFYQGKTAFDFNSGFQISGVETNSPDLVDQIDCAPLPKINADDPDYGAETSNIPMVVWKNSKHPEICKAFMKKLYEKDTYIKFLDATPVGMLPSISGISDTPEYKENETVQKFSNAVDVISDAMDKGTAIGYEHGPSVQAGLLTSQGIIESMFQDIITNGTDVKKAAKKAENQLNDLFSTVQ
;
A
#
# COMPACT_ATOMS: atom_id res chain seq x y z
N MET A 1 -0.76 -5.51 26.34
CA MET A 1 -1.85 -4.55 26.63
C MET A 1 -1.59 -3.32 25.76
N LEU A 2 -2.20 -3.27 24.60
CA LEU A 2 -2.18 -2.09 23.75
C LEU A 2 -2.74 -0.93 24.54
N LEU A 3 -2.01 0.19 24.60
CA LEU A 3 -2.43 1.39 25.35
C LEU A 3 -3.60 2.04 24.59
N LEU A 4 -4.82 1.61 24.89
CA LEU A 4 -6.05 2.07 24.25
C LEU A 4 -6.13 3.61 24.14
N SER A 5 -5.54 4.34 25.09
CA SER A 5 -5.57 5.80 25.11
C SER A 5 -4.78 6.47 24.00
N VAL A 6 -3.68 5.89 23.54
CA VAL A 6 -2.87 6.45 22.43
C VAL A 6 -3.60 6.26 21.11
N HIS A 7 -4.14 5.07 20.87
CA HIS A 7 -4.83 4.76 19.62
C HIS A 7 -6.18 5.49 19.44
N LEU A 8 -6.81 5.96 20.52
CA LEU A 8 -8.04 6.75 20.39
C LEU A 8 -7.81 8.12 19.72
N VAL A 9 -6.62 8.70 19.88
CA VAL A 9 -6.26 9.95 19.21
C VAL A 9 -6.17 9.69 17.70
N ASP A 10 -5.51 8.62 17.31
CA ASP A 10 -5.32 8.24 15.90
C ASP A 10 -6.65 7.90 15.23
N ILE A 11 -7.51 7.12 15.91
CA ILE A 11 -8.85 6.78 15.41
C ILE A 11 -9.67 8.06 15.18
N ASN A 12 -9.68 9.00 16.13
CA ASN A 12 -10.41 10.24 15.97
C ASN A 12 -9.86 11.11 14.85
N TYR A 13 -8.54 11.15 14.67
CA TYR A 13 -7.91 11.87 13.58
C TYR A 13 -8.34 11.32 12.21
N TRP A 14 -8.32 10.00 12.03
CA TRP A 14 -8.80 9.36 10.80
C TRP A 14 -10.30 9.58 10.56
N LEU A 15 -11.11 9.54 11.60
CA LEU A 15 -12.53 9.85 11.50
C LEU A 15 -12.79 11.31 11.11
N ASP A 16 -11.94 12.23 11.54
CA ASP A 16 -12.02 13.65 11.18
C ASP A 16 -11.67 13.85 9.69
N ILE A 17 -10.60 13.22 9.21
CA ILE A 17 -10.27 13.20 7.77
C ILE A 17 -11.43 12.60 6.96
N TYR A 18 -11.97 11.46 7.38
CA TYR A 18 -13.10 10.84 6.69
C TYR A 18 -14.29 11.79 6.59
N LYS A 19 -14.68 12.41 7.70
CA LYS A 19 -15.88 13.28 7.76
C LYS A 19 -15.74 14.56 6.95
N ASN A 20 -14.55 15.14 6.90
CA ASN A 20 -14.33 16.47 6.37
C ASN A 20 -13.64 16.49 5.00
N CYS A 21 -12.90 15.45 4.65
CA CYS A 21 -12.02 15.43 3.48
C CYS A 21 -12.24 14.26 2.53
N SER A 22 -13.04 13.26 2.92
CA SER A 22 -13.25 12.05 2.09
C SER A 22 -14.68 11.98 1.54
N PRO A 23 -14.89 11.32 0.39
CA PRO A 23 -16.22 11.00 -0.10
C PRO A 23 -17.00 10.17 0.93
N LYS A 24 -18.29 10.46 1.11
CA LYS A 24 -19.11 9.83 2.17
C LYS A 24 -19.24 8.31 2.06
N ASP A 25 -19.18 7.80 0.85
CA ASP A 25 -19.29 6.37 0.53
C ASP A 25 -17.93 5.65 0.52
N SER A 26 -16.82 6.39 0.74
CA SER A 26 -15.46 5.83 0.75
C SER A 26 -15.22 4.75 1.82
N VAL A 27 -16.05 4.67 2.84
CA VAL A 27 -16.04 3.59 3.84
C VAL A 27 -16.24 2.18 3.22
N ASN A 28 -16.79 2.12 2.02
CA ASN A 28 -17.04 0.88 1.28
C ASN A 28 -16.06 0.66 0.11
N TYR A 29 -15.09 1.57 -0.08
CA TYR A 29 -14.20 1.49 -1.21
C TYR A 29 -13.09 0.46 -1.01
N ALA A 30 -12.84 -0.31 -2.05
CA ALA A 30 -11.60 -1.04 -2.22
C ALA A 30 -10.55 -0.15 -2.93
N VAL A 31 -9.34 -0.63 -3.04
CA VAL A 31 -8.20 0.09 -3.62
C VAL A 31 -8.46 0.61 -5.04
N LEU A 32 -9.19 -0.15 -5.87
CA LEU A 32 -9.51 0.26 -7.23
C LEU A 32 -10.64 1.31 -7.29
N ASP A 33 -11.56 1.32 -6.33
CA ASP A 33 -12.60 2.34 -6.25
C ASP A 33 -11.99 3.70 -5.92
N GLN A 34 -11.06 3.72 -4.96
CA GLN A 34 -10.27 4.90 -4.59
C GLN A 34 -9.47 5.41 -5.79
N ALA A 35 -8.73 4.53 -6.47
CA ALA A 35 -7.95 4.86 -7.65
C ALA A 35 -8.81 5.49 -8.75
N ASN A 36 -10.00 4.91 -9.02
CA ASN A 36 -10.91 5.43 -10.02
C ASN A 36 -11.41 6.85 -9.74
N LEU A 37 -11.58 7.23 -8.47
CA LEU A 37 -11.93 8.61 -8.13
C LEU A 37 -10.79 9.58 -8.41
N PHE A 38 -9.56 9.17 -8.14
CA PHE A 38 -8.37 9.97 -8.46
C PHE A 38 -8.23 10.14 -9.98
N TYR A 39 -8.39 9.07 -10.76
CA TYR A 39 -8.37 9.15 -12.24
C TYR A 39 -9.45 10.07 -12.81
N GLN A 40 -10.57 10.21 -12.12
CA GLN A 40 -11.65 11.11 -12.50
C GLN A 40 -11.45 12.56 -12.04
N GLY A 41 -10.33 12.87 -11.38
CA GLY A 41 -10.07 14.19 -10.79
C GLY A 41 -11.04 14.58 -9.67
N LYS A 42 -11.69 13.60 -9.03
CA LYS A 42 -12.66 13.83 -7.95
C LYS A 42 -12.02 13.94 -6.56
N THR A 43 -10.78 13.54 -6.43
CA THR A 43 -9.97 13.68 -5.23
C THR A 43 -8.67 14.39 -5.58
N ALA A 44 -8.26 15.35 -4.73
CA ALA A 44 -7.01 16.09 -4.91
C ALA A 44 -5.80 15.31 -4.40
N PHE A 45 -6.00 14.39 -3.48
CA PHE A 45 -4.97 13.55 -2.89
C PHE A 45 -5.43 12.09 -2.90
N ASP A 46 -4.48 11.19 -3.11
CA ASP A 46 -4.67 9.76 -2.98
C ASP A 46 -3.45 9.15 -2.28
N PHE A 47 -3.67 8.47 -1.15
CA PHE A 47 -2.64 7.75 -0.42
C PHE A 47 -2.54 6.34 -0.99
N ASN A 48 -1.63 6.14 -1.92
CA ASN A 48 -1.53 4.90 -2.68
C ASN A 48 -0.09 4.66 -3.16
N SER A 49 0.10 3.74 -4.08
CA SER A 49 1.39 3.43 -4.70
C SER A 49 1.51 4.00 -6.12
N GLY A 50 2.68 3.83 -6.72
CA GLY A 50 2.99 4.39 -8.04
C GLY A 50 2.12 3.88 -9.20
N PHE A 51 1.32 2.81 -9.02
CA PHE A 51 0.40 2.35 -10.07
C PHE A 51 -0.66 3.40 -10.43
N GLN A 52 -0.90 4.39 -9.57
CA GLN A 52 -1.77 5.52 -9.85
C GLN A 52 -1.31 6.31 -11.07
N ILE A 53 0.00 6.44 -11.29
CA ILE A 53 0.57 7.15 -12.42
C ILE A 53 0.18 6.48 -13.74
N SER A 54 0.45 5.19 -13.88
CA SER A 54 0.05 4.43 -15.07
C SER A 54 -1.47 4.40 -15.24
N GLY A 55 -2.22 4.41 -14.14
CA GLY A 55 -3.67 4.49 -14.13
C GLY A 55 -4.18 5.81 -14.69
N VAL A 56 -3.58 6.93 -14.32
CA VAL A 56 -3.91 8.26 -14.88
C VAL A 56 -3.53 8.34 -16.36
N GLU A 57 -2.34 7.88 -16.76
CA GLU A 57 -1.94 7.84 -18.17
C GLU A 57 -2.95 7.09 -19.03
N THR A 58 -3.46 5.96 -18.52
CA THR A 58 -4.42 5.12 -19.28
C THR A 58 -5.83 5.67 -19.29
N ASN A 59 -6.33 6.17 -18.15
CA ASN A 59 -7.75 6.50 -17.97
C ASN A 59 -8.05 7.99 -18.11
N SER A 60 -7.08 8.87 -17.90
CA SER A 60 -7.25 10.32 -17.90
C SER A 60 -6.00 11.05 -18.36
N PRO A 61 -5.56 10.85 -19.61
CA PRO A 61 -4.28 11.39 -20.10
C PRO A 61 -4.19 12.92 -19.99
N ASP A 62 -5.31 13.63 -19.98
CA ASP A 62 -5.35 15.09 -19.79
C ASP A 62 -4.93 15.54 -18.39
N LEU A 63 -4.91 14.63 -17.40
CA LEU A 63 -4.49 14.90 -16.03
C LEU A 63 -3.01 14.59 -15.78
N VAL A 64 -2.34 13.93 -16.71
CA VAL A 64 -0.96 13.43 -16.53
C VAL A 64 0.02 14.54 -16.15
N ASP A 65 -0.13 15.74 -16.71
CA ASP A 65 0.73 16.89 -16.41
C ASP A 65 0.30 17.66 -15.13
N GLN A 66 -0.74 17.19 -14.45
CA GLN A 66 -1.30 17.82 -13.26
C GLN A 66 -1.09 17.01 -11.98
N ILE A 67 -0.47 15.83 -12.09
CA ILE A 67 -0.21 14.95 -10.95
C ILE A 67 1.28 14.93 -10.62
N ASP A 68 1.58 14.73 -9.35
CA ASP A 68 2.92 14.49 -8.84
C ASP A 68 2.85 13.62 -7.59
N CYS A 69 4.01 13.19 -7.10
CA CYS A 69 4.16 12.37 -5.91
C CYS A 69 4.92 13.13 -4.83
N ALA A 70 4.49 13.00 -3.60
CA ALA A 70 5.17 13.54 -2.43
C ALA A 70 5.25 12.46 -1.33
N PRO A 71 6.27 12.53 -0.44
CA PRO A 71 6.32 11.66 0.71
C PRO A 71 5.13 11.90 1.64
N LEU A 72 4.78 10.90 2.45
CA LEU A 72 3.77 11.06 3.48
C LEU A 72 4.15 12.20 4.45
N PRO A 73 3.22 13.10 4.78
CA PRO A 73 3.50 14.21 5.67
C PRO A 73 3.77 13.69 7.09
N LYS A 74 4.70 14.35 7.78
CA LYS A 74 4.94 14.14 9.21
C LYS A 74 3.90 14.89 10.03
N ILE A 75 3.55 14.39 11.21
CA ILE A 75 2.67 15.10 12.16
C ILE A 75 3.40 16.33 12.70
N ASN A 76 4.66 16.19 13.10
CA ASN A 76 5.52 17.29 13.50
C ASN A 76 6.80 17.30 12.65
N ALA A 77 7.37 18.47 12.42
CA ALA A 77 8.57 18.62 11.60
C ALA A 77 9.76 17.79 12.11
N ASP A 78 9.87 17.64 13.43
CA ASP A 78 10.97 16.93 14.11
C ASP A 78 10.72 15.42 14.26
N ASP A 79 9.54 14.91 13.82
CA ASP A 79 9.27 13.48 13.88
C ASP A 79 10.24 12.72 12.96
N PRO A 80 10.63 11.49 13.34
CA PRO A 80 11.40 10.62 12.46
C PRO A 80 10.71 10.42 11.11
N ASP A 81 11.50 10.19 10.08
CA ASP A 81 10.99 9.78 8.79
C ASP A 81 10.85 8.25 8.79
N TYR A 82 9.63 7.78 8.97
CA TYR A 82 9.33 6.35 9.00
C TYR A 82 9.16 5.73 7.60
N GLY A 83 9.25 6.53 6.54
CA GLY A 83 8.92 6.09 5.18
C GLY A 83 7.44 5.80 5.01
N ALA A 84 7.14 4.76 4.26
CA ALA A 84 5.78 4.28 4.02
C ALA A 84 5.69 2.78 4.29
N GLU A 85 4.47 2.24 4.34
CA GLU A 85 4.32 0.79 4.34
C GLU A 85 4.94 0.21 3.06
N THR A 86 5.87 -0.73 3.25
CA THR A 86 6.56 -1.40 2.15
C THR A 86 6.01 -2.80 2.00
N SER A 87 5.52 -3.13 0.80
CA SER A 87 4.99 -4.45 0.49
C SER A 87 5.68 -5.03 -0.74
N ASN A 88 6.14 -6.27 -0.61
CA ASN A 88 6.63 -7.07 -1.72
C ASN A 88 5.53 -8.03 -2.19
N ILE A 89 5.37 -8.17 -3.50
CA ILE A 89 4.48 -9.15 -4.09
C ILE A 89 5.29 -10.41 -4.43
N PRO A 90 5.32 -11.44 -3.59
CA PRO A 90 6.14 -12.62 -3.82
C PRO A 90 5.48 -13.55 -4.84
N MET A 91 6.29 -14.15 -5.70
CA MET A 91 5.88 -15.29 -6.51
C MET A 91 6.25 -16.58 -5.81
N VAL A 92 5.30 -17.50 -5.69
CA VAL A 92 5.51 -18.79 -5.00
C VAL A 92 5.13 -19.96 -5.88
N VAL A 93 5.79 -21.10 -5.66
CA VAL A 93 5.40 -22.38 -6.26
C VAL A 93 4.79 -23.26 -5.17
N TRP A 94 3.54 -23.62 -5.33
CA TRP A 94 2.85 -24.48 -4.37
C TRP A 94 3.53 -25.85 -4.25
N LYS A 95 3.66 -26.35 -3.02
CA LYS A 95 4.24 -27.67 -2.72
C LYS A 95 3.57 -28.79 -3.52
N ASN A 96 2.26 -28.69 -3.76
CA ASN A 96 1.46 -29.68 -4.46
C ASN A 96 1.32 -29.41 -5.97
N SER A 97 2.12 -28.48 -6.54
CA SER A 97 2.13 -28.26 -7.98
C SER A 97 2.49 -29.55 -8.71
N LYS A 98 1.76 -29.87 -9.78
CA LYS A 98 2.06 -31.03 -10.64
C LYS A 98 3.28 -30.78 -11.54
N HIS A 99 3.69 -29.51 -11.71
CA HIS A 99 4.77 -29.08 -12.61
C HIS A 99 5.71 -28.06 -11.95
N PRO A 100 6.31 -28.37 -10.77
CA PRO A 100 7.10 -27.39 -10.04
C PRO A 100 8.32 -26.89 -10.82
N GLU A 101 8.94 -27.74 -11.65
CA GLU A 101 10.11 -27.35 -12.44
C GLU A 101 9.73 -26.40 -13.59
N ILE A 102 8.55 -26.54 -14.18
CA ILE A 102 8.04 -25.59 -15.17
C ILE A 102 7.76 -24.23 -14.51
N CYS A 103 7.14 -24.24 -13.33
CA CYS A 103 6.91 -23.01 -12.57
C CYS A 103 8.21 -22.27 -12.24
N LYS A 104 9.23 -23.00 -11.76
CA LYS A 104 10.55 -22.45 -11.50
C LYS A 104 11.24 -21.92 -12.76
N ALA A 105 11.12 -22.64 -13.88
CA ALA A 105 11.67 -22.20 -15.16
C ALA A 105 11.00 -20.91 -15.65
N PHE A 106 9.68 -20.80 -15.50
CA PHE A 106 8.94 -19.57 -15.80
C PHE A 106 9.42 -18.42 -14.94
N MET A 107 9.52 -18.60 -13.61
CA MET A 107 10.00 -17.55 -12.70
C MET A 107 11.42 -17.10 -13.06
N LYS A 108 12.34 -18.05 -13.34
CA LYS A 108 13.68 -17.72 -13.77
C LYS A 108 13.68 -16.89 -15.08
N LYS A 109 12.83 -17.28 -16.04
CA LYS A 109 12.69 -16.57 -17.31
C LYS A 109 12.14 -15.16 -17.14
N LEU A 110 11.16 -15.00 -16.25
CA LEU A 110 10.57 -13.69 -15.93
C LEU A 110 11.63 -12.72 -15.37
N TYR A 111 12.53 -13.21 -14.52
CA TYR A 111 13.58 -12.41 -13.89
C TYR A 111 14.88 -12.28 -14.70
N GLU A 112 14.94 -12.80 -15.93
CA GLU A 112 16.00 -12.43 -16.87
C GLU A 112 15.86 -10.93 -17.22
N LYS A 113 16.97 -10.17 -17.22
CA LYS A 113 17.00 -8.71 -17.36
C LYS A 113 16.00 -8.18 -18.38
N ASP A 114 16.12 -8.61 -19.64
CA ASP A 114 15.28 -8.08 -20.72
C ASP A 114 13.80 -8.42 -20.60
N THR A 115 13.50 -9.59 -20.03
CA THR A 115 12.12 -10.03 -19.79
C THR A 115 11.53 -9.26 -18.60
N TYR A 116 12.34 -9.06 -17.57
CA TYR A 116 11.93 -8.36 -16.37
C TYR A 116 11.66 -6.87 -16.61
N ILE A 117 12.51 -6.20 -17.38
CA ILE A 117 12.28 -4.80 -17.78
C ILE A 117 10.98 -4.69 -18.57
N LYS A 118 10.71 -5.56 -19.55
CA LYS A 118 9.46 -5.56 -20.30
C LYS A 118 8.24 -5.82 -19.41
N PHE A 119 8.40 -6.59 -18.35
CA PHE A 119 7.34 -6.81 -17.37
C PHE A 119 7.08 -5.55 -16.55
N LEU A 120 8.12 -4.84 -16.12
CA LEU A 120 8.01 -3.56 -15.42
C LEU A 120 7.39 -2.47 -16.30
N ASP A 121 7.75 -2.45 -17.57
CA ASP A 121 7.21 -1.52 -18.58
C ASP A 121 5.70 -1.68 -18.83
N ALA A 122 5.12 -2.81 -18.43
CA ALA A 122 3.66 -2.99 -18.50
C ALA A 122 2.89 -2.11 -17.49
N THR A 123 3.56 -1.67 -16.41
CA THR A 123 3.01 -0.77 -15.41
C THR A 123 4.14 0.15 -14.91
N PRO A 124 4.59 1.11 -15.72
CA PRO A 124 5.72 1.97 -15.38
C PRO A 124 5.45 2.73 -14.08
N VAL A 125 6.47 2.85 -13.22
CA VAL A 125 6.40 3.44 -11.87
C VAL A 125 5.48 2.67 -10.90
N GLY A 126 4.48 1.93 -11.41
CA GLY A 126 3.56 1.14 -10.61
C GLY A 126 4.20 -0.07 -9.93
N MET A 127 5.22 -0.63 -10.56
CA MET A 127 6.06 -1.69 -10.01
C MET A 127 7.52 -1.27 -10.10
N LEU A 128 8.13 -1.00 -8.95
CA LEU A 128 9.57 -0.72 -8.91
C LEU A 128 10.38 -2.03 -8.97
N PRO A 129 11.59 -2.00 -9.54
CA PRO A 129 12.44 -3.16 -9.62
C PRO A 129 12.79 -3.73 -8.23
N SER A 130 12.50 -5.01 -8.02
CA SER A 130 12.91 -5.74 -6.82
C SER A 130 14.31 -6.38 -6.93
N ILE A 131 14.94 -6.26 -8.09
CA ILE A 131 16.30 -6.77 -8.34
C ILE A 131 17.26 -5.60 -8.37
N SER A 132 18.29 -5.68 -7.52
CA SER A 132 19.35 -4.66 -7.47
C SER A 132 19.98 -4.42 -8.85
N GLY A 133 20.19 -3.14 -9.17
CA GLY A 133 20.84 -2.70 -10.39
C GLY A 133 19.94 -2.63 -11.64
N ILE A 134 18.70 -3.12 -11.60
CA ILE A 134 17.78 -2.97 -12.74
C ILE A 134 17.39 -1.50 -12.92
N SER A 135 17.09 -0.79 -11.83
CA SER A 135 16.79 0.65 -11.85
C SER A 135 17.91 1.52 -12.44
N ASP A 136 19.15 1.01 -12.44
CA ASP A 136 20.30 1.72 -12.98
C ASP A 136 20.57 1.44 -14.46
N THR A 137 19.87 0.48 -15.05
CA THR A 137 20.07 0.14 -16.46
C THR A 137 19.53 1.23 -17.38
N PRO A 138 20.21 1.48 -18.52
CA PRO A 138 19.70 2.41 -19.54
C PRO A 138 18.27 2.04 -19.98
N GLU A 139 18.02 0.76 -20.21
CA GLU A 139 16.75 0.27 -20.74
C GLU A 139 15.57 0.60 -19.81
N TYR A 140 15.77 0.53 -18.48
CA TYR A 140 14.75 0.94 -17.52
C TYR A 140 14.58 2.47 -17.48
N LYS A 141 15.71 3.20 -17.49
CA LYS A 141 15.72 4.67 -17.43
C LYS A 141 15.23 5.34 -18.71
N GLU A 142 15.26 4.67 -19.86
CA GLU A 142 14.76 5.17 -21.14
C GLU A 142 13.23 5.10 -21.28
N ASN A 143 12.53 4.41 -20.38
CA ASN A 143 11.06 4.42 -20.38
C ASN A 143 10.54 5.85 -20.16
N GLU A 144 9.69 6.33 -21.09
CA GLU A 144 9.20 7.72 -21.10
C GLU A 144 8.44 8.08 -19.83
N THR A 145 7.62 7.17 -19.29
CA THR A 145 6.87 7.38 -18.05
C THR A 145 7.81 7.44 -16.83
N VAL A 146 8.83 6.57 -16.78
CA VAL A 146 9.86 6.60 -15.73
C VAL A 146 10.63 7.91 -15.75
N GLN A 147 10.97 8.43 -16.93
CA GLN A 147 11.64 9.72 -17.07
C GLN A 147 10.73 10.88 -16.65
N LYS A 148 9.50 10.89 -17.15
CA LYS A 148 8.51 11.94 -16.87
C LYS A 148 8.21 12.05 -15.36
N PHE A 149 8.08 10.90 -14.69
CA PHE A 149 7.77 10.81 -13.26
C PHE A 149 8.99 10.42 -12.41
N SER A 150 10.19 10.87 -12.79
CA SER A 150 11.41 10.56 -12.02
C SER A 150 11.33 10.99 -10.56
N ASN A 151 10.68 12.12 -10.25
CA ASN A 151 10.40 12.53 -8.88
C ASN A 151 9.59 11.47 -8.10
N ALA A 152 8.56 10.91 -8.72
CA ALA A 152 7.76 9.85 -8.08
C ALA A 152 8.59 8.58 -7.85
N VAL A 153 9.44 8.20 -8.80
CA VAL A 153 10.37 7.06 -8.65
C VAL A 153 11.30 7.27 -7.46
N ASP A 154 11.87 8.47 -7.33
CA ASP A 154 12.78 8.82 -6.23
C ASP A 154 12.05 8.82 -4.88
N VAL A 155 10.87 9.45 -4.80
CA VAL A 155 10.04 9.50 -3.57
C VAL A 155 9.63 8.09 -3.13
N ILE A 156 9.16 7.26 -4.05
CA ILE A 156 8.72 5.90 -3.72
C ILE A 156 9.92 5.03 -3.32
N SER A 157 11.05 5.15 -4.02
CA SER A 157 12.27 4.39 -3.68
C SER A 157 12.79 4.77 -2.30
N ASP A 158 12.86 6.06 -1.97
CA ASP A 158 13.27 6.55 -0.65
C ASP A 158 12.31 6.08 0.46
N ALA A 159 11.01 6.11 0.20
CA ALA A 159 10.00 5.60 1.14
C ALA A 159 10.11 4.08 1.36
N MET A 160 10.43 3.31 0.30
CA MET A 160 10.66 1.86 0.41
C MET A 160 11.92 1.53 1.23
N ASP A 161 12.98 2.29 1.07
CA ASP A 161 14.24 2.07 1.80
C ASP A 161 14.10 2.33 3.30
N LYS A 162 13.21 3.25 3.69
CA LYS A 162 12.95 3.63 5.09
C LYS A 162 11.78 2.88 5.72
N GLY A 163 10.86 2.40 4.89
CA GLY A 163 9.63 1.76 5.33
C GLY A 163 9.76 0.31 5.72
N THR A 164 8.71 -0.21 6.32
CA THR A 164 8.58 -1.62 6.66
C THR A 164 7.13 -2.09 6.47
N ALA A 165 6.93 -3.40 6.37
CA ALA A 165 5.58 -3.95 6.37
C ALA A 165 4.98 -3.94 7.79
N ILE A 166 3.67 -3.77 7.89
CA ILE A 166 2.95 -3.77 9.17
C ILE A 166 3.25 -5.04 9.96
N GLY A 167 3.72 -4.87 11.20
CA GLY A 167 4.04 -5.96 12.12
C GLY A 167 5.35 -6.68 11.85
N TYR A 168 6.22 -6.10 11.00
CA TYR A 168 7.55 -6.66 10.70
C TYR A 168 8.70 -5.96 11.43
N GLU A 169 8.41 -5.00 12.29
CA GLU A 169 9.42 -4.21 13.04
C GLU A 169 10.38 -5.08 13.85
N HIS A 170 9.92 -6.29 14.22
CA HIS A 170 10.72 -7.28 14.97
C HIS A 170 10.89 -8.60 14.22
N GLY A 171 10.67 -8.60 12.91
CA GLY A 171 10.73 -9.77 12.02
C GLY A 171 9.37 -10.39 11.72
N PRO A 172 9.32 -11.50 10.96
CA PRO A 172 8.08 -12.12 10.53
C PRO A 172 7.16 -12.50 11.71
N SER A 173 5.89 -12.13 11.61
CA SER A 173 4.88 -12.36 12.65
C SER A 173 3.62 -12.99 12.06
N VAL A 174 3.19 -14.11 12.65
CA VAL A 174 1.91 -14.75 12.30
C VAL A 174 0.74 -13.82 12.65
N GLN A 175 0.87 -13.07 13.74
CA GLN A 175 -0.14 -12.10 14.19
C GLN A 175 -0.36 -10.99 13.15
N ALA A 176 0.69 -10.51 12.47
CA ALA A 176 0.55 -9.54 11.39
C ALA A 176 -0.29 -10.09 10.23
N GLY A 177 -0.06 -11.34 9.82
CA GLY A 177 -0.87 -12.00 8.81
C GLY A 177 -2.34 -12.16 9.22
N LEU A 178 -2.60 -12.46 10.49
CA LEU A 178 -3.95 -12.55 11.02
C LEU A 178 -4.63 -11.17 11.07
N LEU A 179 -3.91 -10.13 11.50
CA LEU A 179 -4.41 -8.75 11.55
C LEU A 179 -4.93 -8.32 10.17
N THR A 180 -4.11 -8.49 9.14
CA THR A 180 -4.44 -8.06 7.78
C THR A 180 -5.51 -8.92 7.11
N SER A 181 -5.59 -10.22 7.45
CA SER A 181 -6.55 -11.14 6.81
C SER A 181 -7.95 -11.13 7.40
N GLN A 182 -8.13 -10.68 8.65
CA GLN A 182 -9.41 -10.74 9.34
C GLN A 182 -10.23 -9.44 9.30
N GLY A 183 -9.65 -8.33 8.85
CA GLY A 183 -10.34 -7.07 8.67
C GLY A 183 -10.99 -6.52 9.96
N ILE A 184 -10.39 -6.77 11.13
CA ILE A 184 -10.95 -6.34 12.42
C ILE A 184 -10.90 -4.82 12.56
N ILE A 185 -9.81 -4.20 12.11
CA ILE A 185 -9.62 -2.74 12.17
C ILE A 185 -10.57 -2.06 11.19
N GLU A 186 -10.67 -2.54 9.98
CA GLU A 186 -11.60 -2.04 8.96
C GLU A 186 -13.05 -2.14 9.45
N SER A 187 -13.42 -3.28 10.03
CA SER A 187 -14.74 -3.50 10.61
C SER A 187 -15.05 -2.56 11.77
N MET A 188 -14.04 -2.20 12.57
CA MET A 188 -14.17 -1.21 13.65
C MET A 188 -14.52 0.17 13.10
N PHE A 189 -13.78 0.64 12.09
CA PHE A 189 -14.07 1.92 11.45
C PHE A 189 -15.45 1.92 10.78
N GLN A 190 -15.78 0.85 10.07
CA GLN A 190 -17.06 0.70 9.43
C GLN A 190 -18.22 0.73 10.43
N ASP A 191 -18.09 0.08 11.59
CA ASP A 191 -19.10 0.09 12.67
C ASP A 191 -19.29 1.49 13.28
N ILE A 192 -18.20 2.24 13.46
CA ILE A 192 -18.27 3.64 13.93
C ILE A 192 -18.97 4.53 12.90
N ILE A 193 -18.59 4.42 11.63
CA ILE A 193 -19.06 5.31 10.57
C ILE A 193 -20.50 5.00 10.18
N THR A 194 -20.84 3.72 10.00
CA THR A 194 -22.13 3.29 9.45
C THR A 194 -23.20 3.19 10.53
N ASN A 195 -22.84 2.65 11.70
CA ASN A 195 -23.80 2.39 12.80
C ASN A 195 -23.76 3.46 13.89
N GLY A 196 -22.82 4.42 13.85
CA GLY A 196 -22.67 5.44 14.87
C GLY A 196 -22.20 4.88 16.23
N THR A 197 -21.51 3.75 16.21
CA THR A 197 -20.99 3.13 17.44
C THR A 197 -19.98 4.06 18.10
N ASP A 198 -20.07 4.21 19.42
CA ASP A 198 -19.10 4.99 20.20
C ASP A 198 -17.67 4.49 19.97
N VAL A 199 -16.74 5.42 19.75
CA VAL A 199 -15.35 5.12 19.38
C VAL A 199 -14.64 4.22 20.40
N LYS A 200 -14.82 4.51 21.71
CA LYS A 200 -14.22 3.70 22.79
C LYS A 200 -14.80 2.29 22.82
N LYS A 201 -16.10 2.17 22.59
CA LYS A 201 -16.79 0.87 22.56
C LYS A 201 -16.34 0.04 21.37
N ALA A 202 -16.23 0.64 20.19
CA ALA A 202 -15.77 -0.03 18.99
C ALA A 202 -14.30 -0.46 19.11
N ALA A 203 -13.43 0.43 19.60
CA ALA A 203 -12.01 0.14 19.84
C ALA A 203 -11.83 -1.00 20.87
N LYS A 204 -12.62 -0.99 21.95
CA LYS A 204 -12.55 -2.06 22.96
C LYS A 204 -13.03 -3.41 22.41
N LYS A 205 -14.04 -3.41 21.56
CA LYS A 205 -14.50 -4.61 20.86
C LYS A 205 -13.40 -5.16 19.95
N ALA A 206 -12.77 -4.30 19.13
CA ALA A 206 -11.67 -4.68 18.25
C ALA A 206 -10.45 -5.22 19.03
N GLU A 207 -10.07 -4.56 20.14
CA GLU A 207 -9.00 -5.05 21.03
C GLU A 207 -9.30 -6.45 21.57
N ASN A 208 -10.50 -6.72 22.01
CA ASN A 208 -10.89 -8.04 22.50
C ASN A 208 -10.81 -9.09 21.37
N GLN A 209 -11.33 -8.77 20.19
CA GLN A 209 -11.28 -9.67 19.02
C GLN A 209 -9.83 -9.98 18.62
N LEU A 210 -8.92 -8.98 18.63
CA LEU A 210 -7.50 -9.17 18.33
C LEU A 210 -6.81 -10.03 19.40
N ASN A 211 -7.10 -9.81 20.68
CA ASN A 211 -6.54 -10.62 21.76
C ASN A 211 -6.98 -12.08 21.65
N ASP A 212 -8.27 -12.32 21.40
CA ASP A 212 -8.80 -13.68 21.19
C ASP A 212 -8.13 -14.35 19.99
N LEU A 213 -8.04 -13.63 18.87
CA LEU A 213 -7.40 -14.11 17.64
C LEU A 213 -5.92 -14.46 17.86
N PHE A 214 -5.15 -13.58 18.49
CA PHE A 214 -3.72 -13.79 18.70
C PHE A 214 -3.43 -14.89 19.72
N SER A 215 -4.36 -15.17 20.63
CA SER A 215 -4.23 -16.30 21.57
C SER A 215 -4.25 -17.66 20.87
N THR A 216 -4.77 -17.74 19.63
CA THR A 216 -4.83 -18.98 18.85
C THR A 216 -3.50 -19.38 18.23
N VAL A 217 -2.49 -18.49 18.22
CA VAL A 217 -1.19 -18.67 17.53
C VAL A 217 0.02 -18.44 18.43
N GLN A 218 -0.15 -18.67 19.71
CA GLN A 218 0.93 -18.66 20.72
C GLN A 218 1.67 -19.98 20.76
#